data_72247d90fc02c109159eeccf8fb882af
#
_entry.id   72247d90fc02c109159eeccf8fb882af
#
_cell.length_a   1.000
_cell.length_b   1.000
_cell.length_c   1.000
_cell.angle_alpha   90.00
_cell.angle_beta   90.00
_cell.angle_gamma   90.00
#
_symmetry.space_group_name_H-M   'P 1'
#
loop_
_entity.id
_entity.type
_entity.pdbx_description
1 polymer ?
#
loop_
_entity_poly.entity_id
_entity_poly.type
_entity_poly.pdbx_seq_one_letter_code
_entity_poly.pdbx_strand_id
1 'polypeptide(L)'
;MFELAPVSLWLEDYSALKQLFDRWRAAGVSDLRAHLAQDSARVRQCSAALKVLKVNRRTLELFAAESQQVLEANLDQVFRDDMHDAVFHELAALWSGQLEFSNQTVNYALDGRRLDVQIRARILPGYEADWSRVLLSLEDITAQVR
;
A
#
# COMPACT_ATOMS: atom_id res chain seq x y z
N MET A 1 -4.83 7.64 -18.87
CA MET A 1 -5.69 8.63 -18.21
C MET A 1 -5.79 8.37 -16.73
N PHE A 2 -4.67 8.48 -16.06
CA PHE A 2 -4.57 8.23 -14.61
C PHE A 2 -5.57 9.07 -13.82
N GLU A 3 -5.59 10.40 -14.09
CA GLU A 3 -6.38 11.36 -13.30
C GLU A 3 -7.89 11.12 -13.38
N LEU A 4 -8.39 10.71 -14.53
CA LEU A 4 -9.83 10.57 -14.77
C LEU A 4 -10.31 9.12 -14.78
N ALA A 5 -9.45 8.16 -14.40
CA ALA A 5 -9.88 6.76 -14.32
C ALA A 5 -11.04 6.60 -13.32
N PRO A 6 -12.00 5.71 -13.61
CA PRO A 6 -13.18 5.54 -12.74
C PRO A 6 -12.90 4.76 -11.46
N VAL A 7 -11.67 4.29 -11.27
CA VAL A 7 -11.23 3.57 -10.09
C VAL A 7 -10.18 4.39 -9.35
N SER A 8 -10.12 4.25 -8.02
CA SER A 8 -9.10 4.91 -7.19
C SER A 8 -7.73 4.35 -7.55
N LEU A 9 -6.83 5.22 -8.02
CA LEU A 9 -5.46 4.85 -8.38
C LEU A 9 -4.46 5.62 -7.53
N TRP A 10 -3.44 4.89 -7.09
CA TRP A 10 -2.33 5.42 -6.30
C TRP A 10 -1.03 5.03 -6.99
N LEU A 11 -0.20 6.00 -7.30
CA LEU A 11 1.16 5.75 -7.80
C LEU A 11 2.11 5.94 -6.63
N GLU A 12 2.93 4.92 -6.36
CA GLU A 12 3.80 4.90 -5.19
C GLU A 12 5.23 4.57 -5.55
N ASP A 13 6.16 4.92 -4.67
CA ASP A 13 7.59 4.63 -4.80
C ASP A 13 7.99 3.75 -3.61
N TYR A 14 8.39 2.52 -3.91
CA TYR A 14 8.82 1.54 -2.91
C TYR A 14 10.34 1.31 -2.95
N SER A 15 11.11 2.23 -3.53
CA SER A 15 12.56 2.05 -3.63
C SER A 15 13.24 1.97 -2.26
N ALA A 16 12.75 2.72 -1.28
CA ALA A 16 13.28 2.64 0.09
C ALA A 16 13.01 1.28 0.71
N LEU A 17 11.84 0.68 0.42
CA LEU A 17 11.52 -0.67 0.89
C LEU A 17 12.44 -1.71 0.24
N LYS A 18 12.69 -1.58 -1.06
CA LYS A 18 13.60 -2.48 -1.77
C LYS A 18 15.00 -2.45 -1.15
N GLN A 19 15.50 -1.25 -0.88
CA GLN A 19 16.80 -1.08 -0.23
C GLN A 19 16.84 -1.71 1.16
N LEU A 20 15.77 -1.53 1.93
CA LEU A 20 15.66 -2.13 3.27
C LEU A 20 15.66 -3.65 3.19
N PHE A 21 14.90 -4.23 2.28
CA PHE A 21 14.84 -5.68 2.06
C PHE A 21 16.20 -6.22 1.60
N ASP A 22 16.90 -5.50 0.73
CA ASP A 22 18.24 -5.92 0.26
C ASP A 22 19.23 -5.94 1.42
N ARG A 23 19.18 -4.94 2.32
CA ARG A 23 20.03 -4.92 3.51
C ARG A 23 19.73 -6.10 4.44
N TRP A 24 18.47 -6.40 4.65
CA TRP A 24 18.08 -7.53 5.50
C TRP A 24 18.56 -8.87 4.91
N ARG A 25 18.43 -9.06 3.61
CA ARG A 25 18.93 -10.26 2.96
C ARG A 25 20.45 -10.38 3.06
N ALA A 26 21.15 -9.27 2.86
CA ALA A 26 22.61 -9.24 3.02
C ALA A 26 23.04 -9.57 4.45
N ALA A 27 22.19 -9.26 5.44
CA ALA A 27 22.44 -9.58 6.84
C ALA A 27 22.00 -11.01 7.23
N GLY A 28 21.50 -11.79 6.26
CA GLY A 28 21.15 -13.20 6.49
C GLY A 28 19.68 -13.46 6.80
N VAL A 29 18.80 -12.46 6.68
CA VAL A 29 17.37 -12.66 6.91
C VAL A 29 16.80 -13.49 5.76
N SER A 30 16.17 -14.62 6.09
CA SER A 30 15.50 -15.49 5.12
C SER A 30 14.00 -15.58 5.37
N ASP A 31 13.56 -15.49 6.62
CA ASP A 31 12.15 -15.57 7.02
C ASP A 31 11.69 -14.19 7.45
N LEU A 32 10.97 -13.51 6.55
CA LEU A 32 10.50 -12.17 6.80
C LEU A 32 9.51 -12.13 7.97
N ARG A 33 8.59 -13.10 8.06
CA ARG A 33 7.60 -13.15 9.13
C ARG A 33 8.28 -13.20 10.50
N ALA A 34 9.24 -14.09 10.65
CA ALA A 34 9.99 -14.21 11.90
C ALA A 34 10.76 -12.93 12.22
N HIS A 35 11.36 -12.33 11.21
CA HIS A 35 12.14 -11.10 11.37
C HIS A 35 11.25 -9.94 11.84
N LEU A 36 10.07 -9.78 11.25
CA LEU A 36 9.13 -8.73 11.63
C LEU A 36 8.53 -8.98 13.03
N ALA A 37 8.34 -10.25 13.40
CA ALA A 37 7.76 -10.60 14.69
C ALA A 37 8.70 -10.30 15.87
N GLN A 38 10.02 -10.21 15.63
CA GLN A 38 11.00 -9.95 16.67
C GLN A 38 10.98 -8.50 17.18
N ASP A 39 10.50 -7.57 16.37
CA ASP A 39 10.50 -6.15 16.72
C ASP A 39 9.42 -5.43 15.92
N SER A 40 8.40 -4.94 16.64
CA SER A 40 7.27 -4.26 16.00
C SER A 40 7.67 -2.99 15.23
N ALA A 41 8.81 -2.40 15.57
CA ALA A 41 9.32 -1.23 14.85
C ALA A 41 9.66 -1.56 13.40
N ARG A 42 9.95 -2.83 13.08
CA ARG A 42 10.29 -3.24 11.72
C ARG A 42 9.12 -3.13 10.76
N VAL A 43 7.90 -3.45 11.20
CA VAL A 43 6.70 -3.26 10.39
C VAL A 43 6.49 -1.77 10.11
N ARG A 44 6.64 -0.92 11.12
CA ARG A 44 6.51 0.53 10.95
C ARG A 44 7.57 1.07 9.99
N GLN A 45 8.78 0.54 10.06
CA GLN A 45 9.88 0.91 9.16
C GLN A 45 9.54 0.56 7.72
N CYS A 46 8.96 -0.61 7.48
CA CYS A 46 8.49 -1.00 6.15
C CYS A 46 7.38 -0.07 5.67
N SER A 47 6.40 0.20 6.50
CA SER A 47 5.28 1.07 6.13
C SER A 47 5.74 2.48 5.79
N ALA A 48 6.70 3.01 6.55
CA ALA A 48 7.27 4.34 6.30
C ALA A 48 8.06 4.40 4.98
N ALA A 49 8.47 3.26 4.46
CA ALA A 49 9.20 3.17 3.20
C ALA A 49 8.28 3.11 1.97
N LEU A 50 6.97 3.05 2.17
CA LEU A 50 5.97 3.06 1.10
C LEU A 50 5.52 4.49 0.87
N LYS A 51 6.05 5.13 -0.18
CA LYS A 51 5.80 6.57 -0.40
C LYS A 51 4.76 6.78 -1.49
N VAL A 52 3.75 7.59 -1.18
CA VAL A 52 2.74 8.00 -2.16
C VAL A 52 3.32 9.12 -3.02
N LEU A 53 3.29 8.94 -4.33
CA LEU A 53 3.71 9.96 -5.28
C LEU A 53 2.52 10.74 -5.81
N LYS A 54 1.45 10.04 -6.19
CA LYS A 54 0.29 10.67 -6.82
C LYS A 54 -0.94 9.81 -6.61
N VAL A 55 -2.09 10.47 -6.40
CA VAL A 55 -3.40 9.83 -6.42
C VAL A 55 -4.27 10.52 -7.46
N ASN A 56 -5.26 9.81 -7.99
CA ASN A 56 -6.16 10.39 -8.97
C ASN A 56 -7.40 11.00 -8.30
N ARG A 57 -8.24 11.64 -9.13
CA ARG A 57 -9.45 12.32 -8.64
C ARG A 57 -10.39 11.34 -7.92
N ARG A 58 -10.56 10.14 -8.46
CA ARG A 58 -11.45 9.14 -7.86
C ARG A 58 -11.01 8.77 -6.44
N THR A 59 -9.68 8.75 -6.18
CA THR A 59 -9.16 8.51 -4.84
C THR A 59 -9.64 9.58 -3.86
N LEU A 60 -9.56 10.84 -4.26
CA LEU A 60 -10.00 11.94 -3.39
C LEU A 60 -11.50 11.87 -3.11
N GLU A 61 -12.28 11.51 -4.11
CA GLU A 61 -13.73 11.32 -3.94
C GLU A 61 -14.05 10.17 -3.00
N LEU A 62 -13.40 9.03 -3.22
CA LEU A 62 -13.63 7.81 -2.43
C LEU A 62 -13.34 8.03 -0.95
N PHE A 63 -12.24 8.72 -0.65
CA PHE A 63 -11.79 8.92 0.72
C PHE A 63 -12.25 10.25 1.33
N ALA A 64 -13.07 11.00 0.61
CA ALA A 64 -13.59 12.30 1.06
C ALA A 64 -12.45 13.26 1.45
N ALA A 65 -11.39 13.29 0.64
CA ALA A 65 -10.25 14.16 0.86
C ALA A 65 -10.33 15.36 -0.10
N GLU A 66 -10.08 16.55 0.43
CA GLU A 66 -10.10 17.78 -0.38
C GLU A 66 -8.92 17.83 -1.36
N SER A 67 -7.78 17.24 -0.97
CA SER A 67 -6.58 17.25 -1.79
C SER A 67 -5.70 16.06 -1.43
N GLN A 68 -4.70 15.79 -2.28
CA GLN A 68 -3.70 14.77 -1.98
C GLN A 68 -2.93 15.10 -0.71
N GLN A 69 -2.60 16.36 -0.49
CA GLN A 69 -1.88 16.78 0.72
C GLN A 69 -2.67 16.46 1.98
N VAL A 70 -3.96 16.73 1.99
CA VAL A 70 -4.84 16.40 3.12
C VAL A 70 -4.90 14.88 3.32
N LEU A 71 -5.02 14.13 2.23
CA LEU A 71 -5.06 12.67 2.30
C LEU A 71 -3.77 12.12 2.91
N GLU A 72 -2.61 12.57 2.42
CA GLU A 72 -1.31 12.08 2.90
C GLU A 72 -1.07 12.47 4.36
N ALA A 73 -1.56 13.62 4.79
CA ALA A 73 -1.42 14.05 6.18
C ALA A 73 -2.29 13.21 7.15
N ASN A 74 -3.25 12.46 6.63
CA ASN A 74 -4.22 11.71 7.43
C ASN A 74 -4.28 10.22 7.07
N LEU A 75 -3.19 9.67 6.52
CA LEU A 75 -3.16 8.25 6.14
C LEU A 75 -3.39 7.31 7.33
N ASP A 76 -3.04 7.72 8.54
CA ASP A 76 -3.28 6.96 9.74
C ASP A 76 -4.78 6.80 10.05
N GLN A 77 -5.60 7.72 9.56
CA GLN A 77 -7.06 7.63 9.70
C GLN A 77 -7.69 6.77 8.59
N VAL A 78 -7.04 6.70 7.44
CA VAL A 78 -7.49 5.89 6.30
C VAL A 78 -7.09 4.43 6.48
N PHE A 79 -5.85 4.19 6.87
CA PHE A 79 -5.25 2.86 7.05
C PHE A 79 -5.09 2.62 8.54
N ARG A 80 -6.10 2.03 9.15
CA ARG A 80 -6.12 1.72 10.59
C ARG A 80 -5.66 0.28 10.83
N ASP A 81 -5.86 -0.22 12.03
CA ASP A 81 -5.44 -1.57 12.42
C ASP A 81 -6.01 -2.66 11.50
N ASP A 82 -7.17 -2.42 10.88
CA ASP A 82 -7.78 -3.31 9.89
C ASP A 82 -6.83 -3.60 8.71
N MET A 83 -5.90 -2.69 8.43
CA MET A 83 -4.92 -2.85 7.34
C MET A 83 -3.71 -3.70 7.72
N HIS A 84 -3.59 -4.07 8.99
CA HIS A 84 -2.37 -4.73 9.47
C HIS A 84 -2.06 -6.01 8.69
N ASP A 85 -3.06 -6.90 8.53
CA ASP A 85 -2.88 -8.14 7.79
C ASP A 85 -2.63 -7.89 6.30
N ALA A 86 -3.30 -6.88 5.73
CA ALA A 86 -3.13 -6.53 4.32
C ALA A 86 -1.72 -6.00 4.06
N VAL A 87 -1.19 -5.14 4.93
CA VAL A 87 0.19 -4.65 4.81
C VAL A 87 1.17 -5.81 4.91
N PHE A 88 0.97 -6.72 5.86
CA PHE A 88 1.83 -7.88 6.00
C PHE A 88 1.81 -8.75 4.74
N HIS A 89 0.62 -8.97 4.16
CA HIS A 89 0.47 -9.75 2.93
C HIS A 89 1.25 -9.09 1.78
N GLU A 90 1.16 -7.78 1.66
CA GLU A 90 1.89 -7.00 0.65
C GLU A 90 3.40 -7.15 0.82
N LEU A 91 3.89 -6.97 2.05
CA LEU A 91 5.32 -7.11 2.33
C LEU A 91 5.83 -8.51 2.02
N ALA A 92 5.06 -9.54 2.38
CA ALA A 92 5.42 -10.93 2.13
C ALA A 92 5.45 -11.23 0.62
N ALA A 93 4.50 -10.70 -0.15
CA ALA A 93 4.47 -10.87 -1.60
C ALA A 93 5.72 -10.26 -2.25
N LEU A 94 6.06 -9.04 -1.85
CA LEU A 94 7.24 -8.34 -2.37
C LEU A 94 8.53 -9.05 -1.97
N TRP A 95 8.62 -9.50 -0.71
CA TRP A 95 9.78 -10.25 -0.24
C TRP A 95 10.00 -11.53 -1.04
N SER A 96 8.92 -12.22 -1.42
CA SER A 96 9.01 -13.45 -2.18
C SER A 96 9.24 -13.23 -3.68
N GLY A 97 9.35 -11.99 -4.13
CA GLY A 97 9.65 -11.66 -5.53
C GLY A 97 8.44 -11.50 -6.43
N GLN A 98 7.24 -11.41 -5.87
CA GLN A 98 6.05 -11.17 -6.68
C GLN A 98 6.03 -9.73 -7.17
N LEU A 99 5.68 -9.55 -8.45
CA LEU A 99 5.61 -8.23 -9.07
C LEU A 99 4.20 -7.66 -9.04
N GLU A 100 3.21 -8.46 -8.69
CA GLU A 100 1.83 -8.02 -8.50
C GLU A 100 1.18 -8.85 -7.41
N PHE A 101 0.23 -8.25 -6.72
CA PHE A 101 -0.50 -8.89 -5.63
C PHE A 101 -1.86 -8.22 -5.47
N SER A 102 -2.78 -8.93 -4.82
CA SER A 102 -4.11 -8.40 -4.53
C SER A 102 -4.56 -8.84 -3.15
N ASN A 103 -5.46 -8.06 -2.56
CA ASN A 103 -5.95 -8.33 -1.22
C ASN A 103 -7.26 -7.58 -0.99
N GLN A 104 -8.03 -8.05 -0.01
CA GLN A 104 -9.22 -7.33 0.45
C GLN A 104 -8.98 -6.87 1.88
N THR A 105 -9.40 -5.66 2.20
CA THR A 105 -9.22 -5.10 3.52
C THR A 105 -10.26 -4.01 3.79
N VAL A 106 -10.10 -3.33 4.92
CA VAL A 106 -10.97 -2.22 5.32
C VAL A 106 -10.13 -0.96 5.37
N ASN A 107 -10.63 0.08 4.71
CA ASN A 107 -10.09 1.43 4.84
C ASN A 107 -11.21 2.34 5.36
N TYR A 108 -10.84 3.55 5.76
CA TYR A 108 -11.80 4.54 6.26
C TYR A 108 -11.65 5.83 5.49
N ALA A 109 -12.78 6.37 5.01
CA ALA A 109 -12.78 7.71 4.42
C ALA A 109 -12.57 8.74 5.52
N LEU A 110 -12.12 9.93 5.16
CA LEU A 110 -11.85 10.99 6.15
C LEU A 110 -13.14 11.51 6.81
N ASP A 111 -14.32 11.23 6.23
CA ASP A 111 -15.61 11.53 6.84
C ASP A 111 -16.09 10.43 7.80
N GLY A 112 -15.27 9.39 8.02
CA GLY A 112 -15.57 8.33 8.97
C GLY A 112 -16.22 7.08 8.38
N ARG A 113 -16.59 7.07 7.10
CA ARG A 113 -17.22 5.90 6.49
C ARG A 113 -16.25 4.75 6.41
N ARG A 114 -16.70 3.56 6.80
CA ARG A 114 -15.94 2.33 6.62
C ARG A 114 -16.11 1.83 5.19
N LEU A 115 -14.99 1.51 4.54
CA LEU A 115 -14.97 1.04 3.16
C LEU A 115 -14.36 -0.35 3.12
N ASP A 116 -15.08 -1.31 2.52
CA ASP A 116 -14.49 -2.59 2.15
C ASP A 116 -13.86 -2.41 0.78
N VAL A 117 -12.55 -2.67 0.67
CA VAL A 117 -11.81 -2.38 -0.55
C VAL A 117 -11.08 -3.61 -1.06
N GLN A 118 -11.04 -3.74 -2.40
CA GLN A 118 -10.17 -4.67 -3.10
C GLN A 118 -8.95 -3.89 -3.55
N ILE A 119 -7.79 -4.28 -3.06
CA ILE A 119 -6.52 -3.67 -3.45
C ILE A 119 -5.85 -4.56 -4.49
N ARG A 120 -5.40 -3.96 -5.58
CA ARG A 120 -4.54 -4.60 -6.57
C ARG A 120 -3.32 -3.73 -6.76
N ALA A 121 -2.13 -4.34 -6.69
CA ALA A 121 -0.88 -3.60 -6.82
C ALA A 121 0.01 -4.28 -7.84
N ARG A 122 0.75 -3.46 -8.58
CA ARG A 122 1.68 -3.96 -9.60
C ARG A 122 2.89 -3.04 -9.66
N ILE A 123 4.08 -3.66 -9.61
CA ILE A 123 5.32 -2.95 -9.95
C ILE A 123 5.29 -2.73 -11.45
N LEU A 124 5.42 -1.47 -11.88
CA LEU A 124 5.30 -1.15 -13.30
C LEU A 124 6.48 -1.70 -14.09
N PRO A 125 6.25 -2.09 -15.37
CA PRO A 125 7.33 -2.56 -16.24
C PRO A 125 8.46 -1.55 -16.32
N GLY A 126 9.69 -2.02 -16.20
CA GLY A 126 10.87 -1.18 -16.16
C GLY A 126 11.33 -0.78 -14.78
N TYR A 127 10.51 -1.05 -13.75
CA TYR A 127 10.84 -0.68 -12.36
C TYR A 127 11.01 -1.89 -11.45
N GLU A 128 11.19 -3.08 -12.03
CA GLU A 128 11.30 -4.32 -11.27
C GLU A 128 12.58 -4.40 -10.44
N ALA A 129 13.63 -3.68 -10.86
CA ALA A 129 14.91 -3.73 -10.17
C ALA A 129 14.93 -2.85 -8.92
N ASP A 130 14.21 -1.74 -8.90
CA ASP A 130 14.28 -0.78 -7.79
C ASP A 130 12.95 -0.50 -7.11
N TRP A 131 11.82 -0.92 -7.70
CA TRP A 131 10.45 -0.71 -7.19
C TRP A 131 10.07 0.76 -7.05
N SER A 132 10.65 1.63 -7.87
CA SER A 132 10.40 3.07 -7.73
C SER A 132 9.06 3.52 -8.32
N ARG A 133 8.34 2.63 -8.99
CA ARG A 133 6.99 2.93 -9.48
C ARG A 133 6.10 1.71 -9.31
N VAL A 134 5.13 1.85 -8.42
CA VAL A 134 4.13 0.83 -8.11
C VAL A 134 2.76 1.46 -8.27
N LEU A 135 1.89 0.80 -9.03
CA LEU A 135 0.53 1.27 -9.24
C LEU A 135 -0.43 0.42 -8.41
N LEU A 136 -1.22 1.08 -7.58
CA LEU A 136 -2.27 0.43 -6.80
C LEU A 136 -3.63 0.91 -7.28
N SER A 137 -4.59 -0.02 -7.37
CA SER A 137 -5.99 0.31 -7.55
C SER A 137 -6.75 -0.13 -6.32
N LEU A 138 -7.65 0.73 -5.85
CA LEU A 138 -8.51 0.44 -4.71
C LEU A 138 -9.95 0.53 -5.19
N GLU A 139 -10.62 -0.61 -5.22
CA GLU A 139 -12.03 -0.70 -5.61
C GLU A 139 -12.88 -0.79 -4.37
N ASP A 140 -13.91 0.07 -4.27
CA ASP A 140 -14.88 0.00 -3.18
C ASP A 140 -15.85 -1.14 -3.46
N ILE A 141 -15.75 -2.19 -2.65
CA ILE A 141 -16.61 -3.36 -2.75
C ILE A 141 -17.59 -3.48 -1.58
N THR A 142 -17.84 -2.38 -0.88
CA THR A 142 -18.71 -2.37 0.30
C THR A 142 -20.08 -2.96 -0.01
N ALA A 143 -20.65 -2.64 -1.17
CA ALA A 143 -21.96 -3.16 -1.58
C ALA A 143 -21.95 -4.67 -1.83
N GLN A 144 -20.82 -5.23 -2.30
CA GLN A 144 -20.71 -6.66 -2.56
C GLN A 144 -20.49 -7.48 -1.30
N VAL A 145 -19.92 -6.88 -0.26
CA VAL A 145 -19.57 -7.57 0.99
C VAL A 145 -20.77 -7.64 1.94
N ARG A 146 -21.69 -6.71 1.84
CA ARG A 146 -22.85 -6.62 2.74
C ARG A 146 -24.08 -7.35 2.24
#